data_7310eca56396746f74b4dec093da432b
#
_entry.id   7310eca56396746f74b4dec093da432b
#
_cell.length_a   1.000
_cell.length_b   1.000
_cell.length_c   1.000
_cell.angle_alpha   90.00
_cell.angle_beta   90.00
_cell.angle_gamma   90.00
#
_symmetry.space_group_name_H-M   'P 1'
#
loop_
_entity.id
_entity.type
_entity.pdbx_description
1 polymer ?
#
loop_
_entity_poly.entity_id
_entity_poly.type
_entity_poly.pdbx_seq_one_letter_code
_entity_poly.pdbx_strand_id
1 'polypeptide(L)'
;MTFCSWEAKRLLSLAVPVFLAQVTLVLMSVVDTIMAGQVSPTDLAALSIATGIWNPILLAIQGILLALTGVIAQFAGAKDRNGISHYFQQALYLTLLLSIAGFSAAQLANTVILQLDITPAIAGLAFDYIHFVKWGVFGFLIFTVY
;
A
#
# COMPACT_ATOMS: atom_id res chain seq x y z
N MET A 1 35.98 -16.56 8.18
CA MET A 1 34.88 -16.92 7.25
C MET A 1 33.57 -17.36 7.94
N THR A 2 33.53 -17.54 9.25
CA THR A 2 32.34 -17.99 10.01
C THR A 2 31.34 -16.87 10.35
N PHE A 3 31.77 -15.62 10.34
CA PHE A 3 30.94 -14.45 10.64
C PHE A 3 29.83 -14.24 9.60
N CYS A 4 30.12 -14.45 8.32
CA CYS A 4 29.19 -14.27 7.20
C CYS A 4 28.01 -15.27 7.21
N SER A 5 28.22 -16.49 7.70
CA SER A 5 27.17 -17.53 7.68
C SER A 5 26.12 -17.35 8.77
N TRP A 6 26.48 -16.77 9.91
CA TRP A 6 25.55 -16.52 11.01
C TRP A 6 24.65 -15.31 10.71
N GLU A 7 25.23 -14.25 10.16
CA GLU A 7 24.46 -13.08 9.70
C GLU A 7 23.50 -13.44 8.56
N ALA A 8 23.97 -14.26 7.60
CA ALA A 8 23.12 -14.75 6.52
C ALA A 8 21.93 -15.56 7.04
N LYS A 9 22.12 -16.46 8.00
CA LYS A 9 21.02 -17.20 8.62
C LYS A 9 20.03 -16.30 9.33
N ARG A 10 20.49 -15.25 10.01
CA ARG A 10 19.65 -14.30 10.72
C ARG A 10 18.85 -13.43 9.74
N LEU A 11 19.49 -12.99 8.66
CA LEU A 11 18.80 -12.28 7.57
C LEU A 11 17.76 -13.19 6.90
N LEU A 12 18.08 -14.44 6.63
CA LEU A 12 17.16 -15.39 6.02
C LEU A 12 15.95 -15.65 6.91
N SER A 13 16.14 -15.79 8.21
CA SER A 13 15.05 -16.03 9.16
C SER A 13 14.08 -14.86 9.26
N LEU A 14 14.53 -13.63 8.98
CA LEU A 14 13.69 -12.44 8.89
C LEU A 14 13.09 -12.28 7.49
N ALA A 15 13.84 -12.59 6.45
CA ALA A 15 13.39 -12.43 5.06
C ALA A 15 12.31 -13.43 4.66
N VAL A 16 12.38 -14.68 5.14
CA VAL A 16 11.41 -15.73 4.76
C VAL A 16 9.98 -15.39 5.17
N PRO A 17 9.68 -14.97 6.41
CA PRO A 17 8.32 -14.57 6.78
C PRO A 17 7.81 -13.37 5.95
N VAL A 18 8.68 -12.38 5.71
CA VAL A 18 8.32 -11.20 4.90
C VAL A 18 8.06 -11.61 3.45
N PHE A 19 8.90 -12.48 2.90
CA PHE A 19 8.71 -13.02 1.55
C PHE A 19 7.38 -13.77 1.42
N LEU A 20 7.05 -14.64 2.39
CA LEU A 20 5.78 -15.37 2.40
C LEU A 20 4.59 -14.43 2.48
N ALA A 21 4.66 -13.38 3.29
CA ALA A 21 3.62 -12.35 3.37
C ALA A 21 3.44 -11.64 2.01
N GLN A 22 4.54 -11.28 1.34
CA GLN A 22 4.47 -10.63 0.02
C GLN A 22 3.92 -11.57 -1.05
N VAL A 23 4.31 -12.84 -1.04
CA VAL A 23 3.74 -13.85 -1.96
C VAL A 23 2.23 -13.98 -1.74
N THR A 24 1.77 -13.98 -0.49
CA THR A 24 0.32 -14.03 -0.18
C THR A 24 -0.42 -12.82 -0.74
N LEU A 25 0.12 -11.61 -0.62
CA LEU A 25 -0.48 -10.41 -1.18
C LEU A 25 -0.55 -10.46 -2.72
N VAL A 26 0.50 -10.93 -3.37
CA VAL A 26 0.52 -11.11 -4.82
C VAL A 26 -0.50 -12.15 -5.27
N LEU A 27 -0.59 -13.29 -4.57
CA LEU A 27 -1.58 -14.33 -4.86
C LEU A 27 -3.01 -13.80 -4.70
N MET A 28 -3.28 -12.99 -3.67
CA MET A 28 -4.58 -12.34 -3.49
C MET A 28 -4.93 -11.45 -4.69
N SER A 29 -3.98 -10.63 -5.15
CA SER A 29 -4.17 -9.78 -6.34
C SER A 29 -4.41 -10.60 -7.63
N VAL A 30 -3.74 -11.75 -7.77
CA VAL A 30 -3.98 -12.67 -8.89
C VAL A 30 -5.39 -13.24 -8.84
N VAL A 31 -5.85 -13.67 -7.66
CA VAL A 31 -7.22 -14.17 -7.47
C VAL A 31 -8.25 -13.10 -7.83
N ASP A 32 -8.07 -11.87 -7.35
CA ASP A 32 -8.97 -10.76 -7.68
C ASP A 32 -9.05 -10.52 -9.19
N THR A 33 -7.89 -10.56 -9.86
CA THR A 33 -7.81 -10.40 -11.32
C THR A 33 -8.53 -11.54 -12.06
N ILE A 34 -8.35 -12.79 -11.61
CA ILE A 34 -9.02 -13.95 -12.19
C ILE A 34 -10.54 -13.84 -11.98
N MET A 35 -10.98 -13.47 -10.79
CA MET A 35 -12.41 -13.31 -10.49
C MET A 35 -13.04 -12.21 -11.35
N ALA A 36 -12.40 -11.05 -11.48
CA ALA A 36 -12.87 -9.98 -12.35
C ALA A 36 -12.95 -10.44 -13.82
N GLY A 37 -11.93 -11.16 -14.29
CA GLY A 37 -11.90 -11.68 -15.67
C GLY A 37 -12.97 -12.74 -15.96
N GLN A 38 -13.42 -13.48 -14.94
CA GLN A 38 -14.52 -14.46 -15.08
C GLN A 38 -15.89 -13.79 -15.14
N VAL A 39 -16.07 -12.60 -14.57
CA VAL A 39 -17.33 -11.85 -14.61
C VAL A 39 -17.52 -11.26 -16.01
N SER A 40 -16.61 -10.40 -16.44
CA SER A 40 -16.61 -9.88 -17.81
C SER A 40 -15.25 -9.27 -18.20
N PRO A 41 -14.94 -9.19 -19.50
CA PRO A 41 -13.77 -8.43 -19.97
C PRO A 41 -13.82 -6.96 -19.60
N THR A 42 -15.02 -6.39 -19.49
CA THR A 42 -15.25 -4.99 -19.09
C THR A 42 -14.86 -4.74 -17.64
N ASP A 43 -15.21 -5.65 -16.73
CA ASP A 43 -14.84 -5.58 -15.31
C ASP A 43 -13.33 -5.71 -15.13
N LEU A 44 -12.70 -6.62 -15.87
CA LEU A 44 -11.24 -6.77 -15.85
C LEU A 44 -10.53 -5.51 -16.35
N ALA A 45 -11.02 -4.89 -17.42
CA ALA A 45 -10.48 -3.65 -17.96
C ALA A 45 -10.63 -2.50 -16.94
N ALA A 46 -11.80 -2.37 -16.32
CA ALA A 46 -12.08 -1.35 -15.30
C ALA A 46 -11.17 -1.52 -14.07
N LEU A 47 -11.02 -2.76 -13.58
CA LEU A 47 -10.12 -3.08 -12.47
C LEU A 47 -8.67 -2.74 -12.81
N SER A 48 -8.22 -3.07 -14.01
CA SER A 48 -6.84 -2.80 -14.46
C SER A 48 -6.54 -1.31 -14.52
N ILE A 49 -7.48 -0.49 -15.04
CA ILE A 49 -7.34 0.95 -15.09
C ILE A 49 -7.35 1.55 -13.69
N ALA A 50 -8.32 1.17 -12.86
CA ALA A 50 -8.46 1.68 -11.51
C ALA A 50 -7.23 1.38 -10.65
N THR A 51 -6.76 0.13 -10.67
CA THR A 51 -5.54 -0.29 -9.93
C THR A 51 -4.27 0.33 -10.50
N GLY A 52 -4.18 0.50 -11.83
CA GLY A 52 -3.06 1.15 -12.51
C GLY A 52 -2.87 2.61 -12.09
N ILE A 53 -3.96 3.33 -11.79
CA ILE A 53 -3.93 4.71 -11.29
C ILE A 53 -3.73 4.72 -9.77
N TRP A 54 -4.41 3.82 -9.05
CA TRP A 54 -4.46 3.83 -7.60
C TRP A 54 -3.20 3.29 -6.92
N ASN A 55 -2.64 2.19 -7.42
CA ASN A 55 -1.47 1.54 -6.81
C ASN A 55 -0.23 2.45 -6.74
N PRO A 56 0.15 3.23 -7.76
CA PRO A 56 1.25 4.18 -7.65
C PRO A 56 1.06 5.23 -6.55
N ILE A 57 -0.19 5.70 -6.34
CA ILE A 57 -0.52 6.66 -5.29
C ILE A 57 -0.31 6.02 -3.91
N LEU A 58 -0.83 4.81 -3.72
CA LEU A 58 -0.62 4.07 -2.47
C LEU A 58 0.85 3.78 -2.21
N LEU A 59 1.59 3.36 -3.23
CA LEU A 59 3.01 3.04 -3.11
C LEU A 59 3.84 4.26 -2.70
N ALA A 60 3.53 5.43 -3.26
CA ALA A 60 4.19 6.68 -2.88
C ALA A 60 3.94 7.03 -1.40
N ILE A 61 2.69 6.92 -0.94
CA ILE A 61 2.31 7.17 0.45
C ILE A 61 2.96 6.16 1.39
N GLN A 62 2.93 4.87 1.05
CA GLN A 62 3.60 3.82 1.82
C GLN A 62 5.11 4.04 1.91
N GLY A 63 5.75 4.46 0.82
CA GLY A 63 7.19 4.74 0.80
C GLY A 63 7.60 5.79 1.83
N ILE A 64 6.77 6.83 2.03
CA ILE A 64 6.99 7.85 3.06
C ILE A 64 6.90 7.23 4.47
N LEU A 65 5.90 6.39 4.71
CA LEU A 65 5.72 5.74 6.01
C LEU A 65 6.83 4.71 6.31
N LEU A 66 7.29 3.99 5.29
CA LEU A 66 8.40 3.04 5.44
C LEU A 66 9.71 3.71 5.86
N ALA A 67 9.94 4.96 5.50
CA ALA A 67 11.10 5.71 5.98
C ALA A 67 11.13 5.86 7.51
N LEU A 68 9.97 5.99 8.14
CA LEU A 68 9.85 6.08 9.61
C LEU A 68 10.23 4.78 10.32
N THR A 69 10.02 3.64 9.69
CA THR A 69 10.38 2.32 10.25
C THR A 69 11.88 2.23 10.53
N GLY A 70 12.71 2.76 9.63
CA GLY A 70 14.17 2.83 9.82
C GLY A 70 14.58 3.71 10.99
N VAL A 71 13.90 4.85 11.17
CA VAL A 71 14.15 5.77 12.30
C VAL A 71 13.77 5.12 13.63
N ILE A 72 12.58 4.53 13.71
CA ILE A 72 12.10 3.85 14.92
C ILE A 72 13.00 2.66 15.27
N ALA A 73 13.49 1.92 14.28
CA ALA A 73 14.42 0.80 14.49
C ALA A 73 15.75 1.25 15.11
N GLN A 74 16.25 2.44 14.77
CA GLN A 74 17.46 3.00 15.39
C GLN A 74 17.25 3.32 16.88
N PHE A 75 16.12 3.92 17.25
CA PHE A 75 15.78 4.17 18.66
C PHE A 75 15.54 2.87 19.43
N ALA A 76 14.96 1.87 18.77
CA ALA A 76 14.80 0.53 19.36
C ALA A 76 16.17 -0.13 19.63
N GLY A 77 17.12 0.00 18.70
CA GLY A 77 18.50 -0.45 18.89
C GLY A 77 19.24 0.27 20.01
N ALA A 78 18.98 1.56 20.18
CA ALA A 78 19.52 2.38 21.26
C ALA A 78 18.80 2.17 22.62
N LYS A 79 17.71 1.37 22.65
CA LYS A 79 16.83 1.16 23.83
C LYS A 79 16.22 2.45 24.38
N ASP A 80 16.09 3.47 23.56
CA ASP A 80 15.45 4.74 23.92
C ASP A 80 13.94 4.67 23.72
N ARG A 81 13.22 4.32 24.79
CA ARG A 81 11.76 4.22 24.80
C ARG A 81 11.06 5.56 24.58
N ASN A 82 11.66 6.65 25.04
CA ASN A 82 11.07 7.98 24.89
C ASN A 82 11.14 8.43 23.44
N GLY A 83 12.26 8.18 22.77
CA GLY A 83 12.42 8.42 21.34
C GLY A 83 11.41 7.62 20.53
N ILE A 84 11.25 6.32 20.79
CA ILE A 84 10.26 5.46 20.11
C ILE A 84 8.86 6.05 20.26
N SER A 85 8.43 6.38 21.49
CA SER A 85 7.08 6.91 21.75
C SER A 85 6.84 8.24 21.01
N HIS A 86 7.83 9.12 21.02
CA HIS A 86 7.74 10.42 20.35
C HIS A 86 7.60 10.28 18.83
N TYR A 87 8.47 9.47 18.21
CA TYR A 87 8.41 9.25 16.75
C TYR A 87 7.18 8.46 16.33
N PHE A 88 6.68 7.54 17.15
CA PHE A 88 5.43 6.83 16.88
C PHE A 88 4.23 7.78 16.86
N GLN A 89 4.16 8.73 17.80
CA GLN A 89 3.11 9.76 17.78
C GLN A 89 3.20 10.64 16.53
N GLN A 90 4.41 11.05 16.14
CA GLN A 90 4.60 11.80 14.90
C GLN A 90 4.22 11.00 13.66
N ALA A 91 4.50 9.68 13.65
CA ALA A 91 4.06 8.77 12.59
C ALA A 91 2.55 8.73 12.47
N LEU A 92 1.80 8.71 13.58
CA LEU A 92 0.34 8.76 13.55
C LEU A 92 -0.20 10.08 12.98
N TYR A 93 0.39 11.22 13.35
CA TYR A 93 0.00 12.52 12.77
C TYR A 93 0.30 12.57 11.27
N LEU A 94 1.46 12.07 10.86
CA LEU A 94 1.83 11.98 9.45
C LEU A 94 0.88 11.05 8.69
N THR A 95 0.51 9.92 9.28
CA THR A 95 -0.47 8.99 8.71
C THR A 95 -1.82 9.64 8.48
N LEU A 96 -2.30 10.44 9.44
CA LEU A 96 -3.55 11.18 9.29
C LEU A 96 -3.46 12.17 8.12
N LEU A 97 -2.36 12.92 8.04
CA LEU A 97 -2.13 13.89 6.96
C LEU A 97 -2.04 13.19 5.60
N LEU A 98 -1.30 12.09 5.53
CA LEU A 98 -1.18 11.27 4.31
C LEU A 98 -2.50 10.60 3.91
N SER A 99 -3.35 10.24 4.89
CA SER A 99 -4.69 9.72 4.62
C SER A 99 -5.58 10.77 3.94
N ILE A 100 -5.52 12.02 4.40
CA ILE A 100 -6.24 13.13 3.77
C ILE A 100 -5.69 13.39 2.36
N ALA A 101 -4.37 13.37 2.20
CA ALA A 101 -3.73 13.53 0.89
C ALA A 101 -4.12 12.38 -0.07
N GLY A 102 -4.12 11.13 0.41
CA GLY A 102 -4.54 9.97 -0.36
C GLY A 102 -6.01 10.02 -0.76
N PHE A 103 -6.88 10.44 0.15
CA PHE A 103 -8.30 10.66 -0.15
C PHE A 103 -8.49 11.75 -1.23
N SER A 104 -7.74 12.85 -1.14
CA SER A 104 -7.77 13.92 -2.14
C SER A 104 -7.21 13.44 -3.49
N ALA A 105 -6.15 12.65 -3.48
CA ALA A 105 -5.58 12.04 -4.68
C ALA A 105 -6.56 11.07 -5.36
N ALA A 106 -7.37 10.33 -4.58
CA ALA A 106 -8.43 9.50 -5.13
C ALA A 106 -9.50 10.32 -5.89
N GLN A 107 -9.79 11.53 -5.44
CA GLN A 107 -10.71 12.43 -6.16
C GLN A 107 -10.09 12.93 -7.47
N LEU A 108 -8.78 13.23 -7.47
CA LEU A 108 -8.05 13.59 -8.68
C LEU A 108 -7.94 12.41 -9.67
N ALA A 109 -7.81 11.18 -9.18
CA ALA A 109 -7.81 9.98 -10.01
C ALA A 109 -9.09 9.86 -10.86
N ASN A 110 -10.23 10.24 -10.30
CA ASN A 110 -11.49 10.27 -11.05
C ASN A 110 -11.43 11.26 -12.23
N THR A 111 -10.80 12.41 -12.05
CA THR A 111 -10.62 13.39 -13.14
C THR A 111 -9.72 12.84 -14.24
N VAL A 112 -8.69 12.06 -13.87
CA VAL A 112 -7.81 11.40 -14.84
C VAL A 112 -8.59 10.37 -15.66
N ILE A 113 -9.45 9.57 -15.02
CA ILE A 113 -10.28 8.56 -15.71
C ILE A 113 -11.20 9.24 -16.74
N LEU A 114 -11.76 10.40 -16.42
CA LEU A 114 -12.61 11.16 -17.36
C LEU A 114 -11.87 11.70 -18.58
N GLN A 115 -10.54 11.87 -18.50
CA GLN A 115 -9.71 12.30 -19.62
C GLN A 115 -9.24 11.14 -20.50
N LEU A 116 -9.41 9.90 -20.04
CA LEU A 116 -9.12 8.71 -20.83
C LEU A 116 -10.25 8.48 -21.84
N ASP A 117 -9.89 8.23 -23.09
CA ASP A 117 -10.84 7.91 -24.16
C ASP A 117 -11.28 6.43 -24.05
N ILE A 118 -12.03 6.14 -22.99
CA ILE A 118 -12.54 4.80 -22.66
C ILE A 118 -14.06 4.77 -22.70
N THR A 119 -14.62 3.57 -22.90
CA THR A 119 -16.08 3.40 -22.93
C THR A 119 -16.69 3.81 -21.59
N PRO A 120 -17.88 4.48 -21.60
CA PRO A 120 -18.54 4.93 -20.37
C PRO A 120 -18.80 3.82 -19.35
N ALA A 121 -19.02 2.59 -19.84
CA ALA A 121 -19.22 1.43 -18.99
C ALA A 121 -17.97 1.10 -18.15
N ILE A 122 -16.78 1.12 -18.76
CA ILE A 122 -15.51 0.88 -18.09
C ILE A 122 -15.20 2.02 -17.10
N ALA A 123 -15.44 3.27 -17.53
CA ALA A 123 -15.23 4.44 -16.67
C ALA A 123 -16.10 4.35 -15.39
N GLY A 124 -17.38 4.02 -15.52
CA GLY A 124 -18.31 3.87 -14.39
C GLY A 124 -17.83 2.83 -13.37
N LEU A 125 -17.45 1.65 -13.83
CA LEU A 125 -16.93 0.59 -12.94
C LEU A 125 -15.60 0.99 -12.26
N ALA A 126 -14.71 1.68 -12.99
CA ALA A 126 -13.46 2.18 -12.41
C ALA A 126 -13.71 3.26 -11.34
N PHE A 127 -14.69 4.15 -11.54
CA PHE A 127 -15.14 5.13 -10.54
C PHE A 127 -15.65 4.45 -9.28
N ASP A 128 -16.52 3.46 -9.43
CA ASP A 128 -17.09 2.72 -8.30
C ASP A 128 -15.98 2.05 -7.49
N TYR A 129 -15.02 1.41 -8.16
CA TYR A 129 -13.87 0.81 -7.50
C TYR A 129 -13.10 1.83 -6.66
N ILE A 130 -12.69 2.97 -7.24
CA ILE A 130 -11.95 4.02 -6.51
C ILE A 130 -12.80 4.61 -5.39
N HIS A 131 -14.12 4.74 -5.60
CA HIS A 131 -15.03 5.24 -4.59
C HIS A 131 -15.06 4.35 -3.33
N PHE A 132 -15.06 3.04 -3.49
CA PHE A 132 -15.01 2.12 -2.35
C PHE A 132 -13.61 2.06 -1.72
N VAL A 133 -12.57 1.94 -2.52
CA VAL A 133 -11.19 1.80 -2.05
C VAL A 133 -10.69 3.01 -1.27
N LYS A 134 -11.10 4.24 -1.64
CA LYS A 134 -10.69 5.46 -0.93
C LYS A 134 -11.04 5.46 0.56
N TRP A 135 -12.14 4.81 0.96
CA TRP A 135 -12.50 4.67 2.37
C TRP A 135 -11.59 3.71 3.13
N GLY A 136 -11.02 2.73 2.43
CA GLY A 136 -10.05 1.78 2.98
C GLY A 136 -8.69 2.39 3.29
N VAL A 137 -8.35 3.56 2.70
CA VAL A 137 -7.04 4.21 2.87
C VAL A 137 -6.72 4.48 4.34
N PHE A 138 -7.68 4.98 5.10
CA PHE A 138 -7.48 5.29 6.52
C PHE A 138 -7.07 4.05 7.31
N GLY A 139 -7.82 2.95 7.17
CA GLY A 139 -7.53 1.70 7.85
C GLY A 139 -6.20 1.09 7.40
N PHE A 140 -5.94 1.12 6.10
CA PHE A 140 -4.72 0.59 5.50
C PHE A 140 -3.45 1.34 5.96
N LEU A 141 -3.48 2.67 6.01
CA LEU A 141 -2.32 3.45 6.43
C LEU A 141 -2.08 3.36 7.95
N ILE A 142 -3.13 3.28 8.76
CA ILE A 142 -2.99 3.01 10.20
C ILE A 142 -2.35 1.64 10.41
N PHE A 143 -2.80 0.63 9.67
CA PHE A 143 -2.20 -0.71 9.73
C PHE A 143 -0.72 -0.70 9.30
N THR A 144 -0.33 0.13 8.34
CA THR A 144 1.05 0.22 7.85
C THR A 144 2.00 0.82 8.90
N VAL A 145 1.49 1.69 9.79
CA VAL A 145 2.30 2.33 10.85
C VAL A 145 2.43 1.44 12.10
N TYR A 146 1.47 0.57 12.33
CA TYR A 146 1.46 -0.32 13.51
C TYR A 146 2.35 -1.54 13.29
#